data_c1bde3f7f0dd2a97015cf87be984c59a
#
_entry.id   c1bde3f7f0dd2a97015cf87be984c59a
#
_cell.length_a   1.000
_cell.length_b   1.000
_cell.length_c   1.000
_cell.angle_alpha   90.00
_cell.angle_beta   90.00
_cell.angle_gamma   90.00
#
_symmetry.space_group_name_H-M   'P 1'
#
loop_
_entity.id
_entity.type
_entity.pdbx_description
1 polymer ?
#
loop_
_entity_poly.entity_id
_entity_poly.type
_entity_poly.pdbx_seq_one_letter_code
_entity_poly.pdbx_strand_id
1 'polypeptide(L)'
;TGPAPPPAPEPTPEPLANQPGTVTGLPVPRFVSLRSDEVNLRIGPDTRFPIEWTYQRRDMPVEIIREYNQWRRIRDIDGTEGWVHQSTLAGRRTFLVRGQERSLHRSEGEGSSVVARLTVGVVGRIRHCRAESHWCEVQVADHRGYIKRSDIWGVSATEDVN
;
A
#
# COMPACT_ATOMS: atom_id res chain seq x y z
N THR A 1 -28.50 19.36 -34.42
CA THR A 1 -27.60 18.28 -34.11
C THR A 1 -26.37 18.83 -33.43
N GLY A 2 -26.34 18.82 -32.11
CA GLY A 2 -25.14 19.20 -31.36
C GLY A 2 -24.09 18.10 -31.37
N PRO A 3 -22.86 18.42 -30.94
CA PRO A 3 -21.84 17.40 -30.79
C PRO A 3 -22.30 16.31 -29.83
N ALA A 4 -21.93 15.07 -30.09
CA ALA A 4 -22.23 13.97 -29.19
C ALA A 4 -21.72 14.30 -27.79
N PRO A 5 -22.48 13.99 -26.72
CA PRO A 5 -21.95 14.17 -25.37
C PRO A 5 -20.66 13.36 -25.22
N PRO A 6 -19.70 13.86 -24.44
CA PRO A 6 -18.50 13.09 -24.17
C PRO A 6 -18.92 11.73 -23.60
N PRO A 7 -18.22 10.64 -23.95
CA PRO A 7 -18.55 9.35 -23.37
C PRO A 7 -18.51 9.47 -21.86
N ALA A 8 -19.50 8.91 -21.21
CA ALA A 8 -19.52 8.85 -19.76
C ALA A 8 -18.19 8.23 -19.30
N PRO A 9 -17.57 8.75 -18.22
CA PRO A 9 -16.37 8.11 -17.71
C PRO A 9 -16.70 6.62 -17.50
N GLU A 10 -15.87 5.76 -18.07
CA GLU A 10 -16.05 4.34 -17.87
C GLU A 10 -16.11 4.09 -16.35
N PRO A 11 -17.10 3.31 -15.89
CA PRO A 11 -17.12 2.97 -14.49
C PRO A 11 -15.75 2.38 -14.15
N THR A 12 -15.10 2.96 -13.17
CA THR A 12 -13.86 2.39 -12.65
C THR A 12 -14.17 0.94 -12.30
N PRO A 13 -13.55 -0.04 -12.98
CA PRO A 13 -13.84 -1.41 -12.63
C PRO A 13 -13.54 -1.57 -11.15
N GLU A 14 -14.50 -2.04 -10.40
CA GLU A 14 -14.27 -2.36 -9.00
C GLU A 14 -13.08 -3.29 -8.94
N PRO A 15 -12.12 -3.03 -8.03
CA PRO A 15 -11.00 -3.95 -7.87
C PRO A 15 -11.59 -5.29 -7.47
N LEU A 16 -11.58 -6.22 -8.39
CA LEU A 16 -11.97 -7.58 -8.10
C LEU A 16 -10.85 -8.16 -7.26
N ALA A 17 -11.17 -8.44 -6.00
CA ALA A 17 -10.20 -8.99 -5.07
C ALA A 17 -9.52 -10.21 -5.69
N ASN A 18 -8.18 -10.22 -5.70
CA ASN A 18 -7.35 -11.33 -6.12
C ASN A 18 -7.36 -11.63 -7.63
N GLN A 19 -7.65 -10.64 -8.48
CA GLN A 19 -7.42 -10.84 -9.90
C GLN A 19 -5.93 -10.81 -10.20
N PRO A 20 -5.45 -11.69 -11.12
CA PRO A 20 -4.03 -11.62 -11.50
C PRO A 20 -3.74 -10.36 -12.30
N GLY A 21 -2.60 -9.75 -12.04
CA GLY A 21 -2.12 -8.63 -12.85
C GLY A 21 -1.80 -9.08 -14.27
N THR A 22 -1.97 -8.17 -15.22
CA THR A 22 -1.80 -8.47 -16.64
C THR A 22 -0.36 -8.74 -17.06
N VAL A 23 0.60 -8.31 -16.27
CA VAL A 23 2.04 -8.46 -16.59
C VAL A 23 2.69 -9.51 -15.71
N THR A 24 2.52 -9.41 -14.39
CA THR A 24 3.22 -10.27 -13.43
C THR A 24 2.47 -11.55 -13.10
N GLY A 25 1.14 -11.57 -13.29
CA GLY A 25 0.30 -12.65 -12.82
C GLY A 25 0.06 -12.65 -11.31
N LEU A 26 0.69 -11.74 -10.59
CA LEU A 26 0.48 -11.59 -9.15
C LEU A 26 -0.88 -10.94 -8.88
N PRO A 27 -1.49 -11.21 -7.72
CA PRO A 27 -2.80 -10.62 -7.42
C PRO A 27 -2.76 -9.09 -7.44
N VAL A 28 -3.81 -8.47 -7.95
CA VAL A 28 -4.07 -7.05 -7.78
C VAL A 28 -5.47 -6.90 -7.20
N PRO A 29 -5.70 -6.02 -6.21
CA PRO A 29 -4.67 -5.16 -5.61
C PRO A 29 -3.69 -5.93 -4.71
N ARG A 30 -2.48 -5.40 -4.59
CA ARG A 30 -1.48 -5.94 -3.66
C ARG A 30 -0.62 -4.80 -3.11
N PHE A 31 -0.07 -4.99 -1.94
CA PHE A 31 0.79 -3.99 -1.31
C PHE A 31 2.26 -4.23 -1.63
N VAL A 32 2.96 -3.14 -1.86
CA VAL A 32 4.40 -3.07 -2.04
C VAL A 32 4.91 -1.82 -1.33
N SER A 33 6.21 -1.60 -1.32
CA SER A 33 6.79 -0.40 -0.74
C SER A 33 7.63 0.35 -1.76
N LEU A 34 7.87 1.64 -1.49
CA LEU A 34 8.73 2.46 -2.33
C LEU A 34 10.19 2.10 -2.06
N ARG A 35 10.95 1.85 -3.12
CA ARG A 35 12.35 1.45 -3.02
C ARG A 35 13.29 2.62 -2.78
N SER A 36 12.89 3.83 -3.20
CA SER A 36 13.73 5.01 -3.24
C SER A 36 13.15 6.15 -2.42
N ASP A 37 14.00 7.10 -2.04
CA ASP A 37 13.58 8.32 -1.35
C ASP A 37 12.86 9.29 -2.27
N GLU A 38 12.91 9.08 -3.57
CA GLU A 38 12.21 9.90 -4.54
C GLU A 38 11.55 9.01 -5.59
N VAL A 39 10.23 9.07 -5.69
CA VAL A 39 9.44 8.30 -6.65
C VAL A 39 8.44 9.21 -7.32
N ASN A 40 8.50 9.29 -8.64
CA ASN A 40 7.63 10.13 -9.44
C ASN A 40 6.36 9.40 -9.83
N LEU A 41 5.21 9.98 -9.44
CA LEU A 41 3.89 9.52 -9.82
C LEU A 41 3.44 10.29 -11.05
N ARG A 42 3.15 9.58 -12.14
CA ARG A 42 2.74 10.19 -13.40
C ARG A 42 1.27 9.94 -13.67
N ILE A 43 0.68 10.78 -14.51
CA ILE A 43 -0.74 10.64 -14.85
C ILE A 43 -1.00 9.51 -15.84
N GLY A 44 0.03 8.96 -16.47
CA GLY A 44 -0.09 7.85 -17.41
C GLY A 44 1.14 6.94 -17.38
N PRO A 45 1.03 5.75 -17.97
CA PRO A 45 2.05 4.72 -17.89
C PRO A 45 3.18 4.89 -18.91
N ASP A 46 3.86 6.02 -18.86
CA ASP A 46 5.02 6.33 -19.70
C ASP A 46 5.73 7.57 -19.17
N THR A 47 7.02 7.71 -19.48
CA THR A 47 7.82 8.87 -19.09
C THR A 47 7.38 10.15 -19.80
N ARG A 48 6.65 10.04 -20.92
CA ARG A 48 6.10 11.20 -21.63
C ARG A 48 4.93 11.85 -20.90
N PHE A 49 4.31 11.17 -19.95
CA PHE A 49 3.22 11.77 -19.17
C PHE A 49 3.78 12.63 -18.05
N PRO A 50 3.12 13.76 -17.75
CA PRO A 50 3.58 14.63 -16.67
C PRO A 50 3.60 13.97 -15.31
N ILE A 51 4.52 14.44 -14.47
CA ILE A 51 4.59 14.05 -13.07
C ILE A 51 3.52 14.83 -12.32
N GLU A 52 2.64 14.13 -11.63
CA GLU A 52 1.58 14.72 -10.81
C GLU A 52 2.02 14.90 -9.37
N TRP A 53 2.86 13.99 -8.88
CA TRP A 53 3.31 13.96 -7.49
C TRP A 53 4.67 13.30 -7.39
N THR A 54 5.48 13.72 -6.42
CA THR A 54 6.75 13.07 -6.11
C THR A 54 6.72 12.64 -4.64
N TYR A 55 6.85 11.34 -4.42
CA TYR A 55 6.98 10.78 -3.08
C TYR A 55 8.43 10.90 -2.63
N GLN A 56 8.64 11.31 -1.39
CA GLN A 56 9.98 11.52 -0.84
C GLN A 56 10.25 10.67 0.39
N ARG A 57 9.67 9.48 0.44
CA ARG A 57 9.80 8.62 1.61
C ARG A 57 9.99 7.17 1.21
N ARG A 58 11.21 6.67 1.40
CA ARG A 58 11.53 5.24 1.19
C ARG A 58 10.67 4.38 2.14
N ASP A 59 10.37 3.19 1.70
CA ASP A 59 9.60 2.17 2.44
C ASP A 59 8.13 2.51 2.67
N MET A 60 7.63 3.64 2.16
CA MET A 60 6.22 3.96 2.27
C MET A 60 5.38 2.89 1.54
N PRO A 61 4.37 2.30 2.18
CA PRO A 61 3.53 1.30 1.54
C PRO A 61 2.54 1.93 0.57
N VAL A 62 2.39 1.29 -0.59
CA VAL A 62 1.40 1.67 -1.60
C VAL A 62 0.74 0.40 -2.14
N GLU A 63 -0.46 0.54 -2.66
CA GLU A 63 -1.21 -0.57 -3.22
C GLU A 63 -1.13 -0.53 -4.74
N ILE A 64 -0.67 -1.62 -5.36
CA ILE A 64 -0.71 -1.75 -6.82
C ILE A 64 -2.12 -2.18 -7.21
N ILE A 65 -2.77 -1.38 -8.05
CA ILE A 65 -4.15 -1.64 -8.49
C ILE A 65 -4.23 -2.02 -9.96
N ARG A 66 -3.18 -1.76 -10.75
CA ARG A 66 -3.10 -2.12 -12.16
C ARG A 66 -1.67 -2.28 -12.60
N GLU A 67 -1.48 -3.04 -13.70
CA GLU A 67 -0.19 -3.23 -14.34
C GLU A 67 -0.30 -2.92 -15.82
N TYR A 68 0.73 -2.27 -16.37
CA TYR A 68 0.86 -2.03 -17.79
C TYR A 68 2.35 -2.00 -18.16
N ASN A 69 2.83 -3.01 -18.91
CA ASN A 69 4.25 -3.16 -19.25
C ASN A 69 5.14 -3.00 -17.99
N GLN A 70 6.04 -2.05 -18.00
CA GLN A 70 6.94 -1.78 -16.88
C GLN A 70 6.36 -0.78 -15.86
N TRP A 71 5.09 -0.43 -16.02
CA TRP A 71 4.42 0.56 -15.18
C TRP A 71 3.40 -0.09 -14.28
N ARG A 72 3.25 0.50 -13.08
CA ARG A 72 2.29 0.05 -12.07
C ARG A 72 1.44 1.23 -11.65
N ARG A 73 0.12 1.05 -11.73
CA ARG A 73 -0.78 2.04 -11.15
C ARG A 73 -0.89 1.76 -9.67
N ILE A 74 -0.56 2.76 -8.87
CA ILE A 74 -0.58 2.64 -7.42
C ILE A 74 -1.60 3.57 -6.80
N ARG A 75 -1.99 3.24 -5.58
CA ARG A 75 -2.84 4.08 -4.74
C ARG A 75 -2.16 4.20 -3.38
N ASP A 76 -2.06 5.43 -2.87
CA ASP A 76 -1.51 5.66 -1.53
C ASP A 76 -2.60 5.69 -0.48
N ILE A 77 -2.20 5.87 0.78
CA ILE A 77 -3.14 5.89 1.92
C ILE A 77 -4.19 7.00 1.80
N ASP A 78 -3.85 8.10 1.13
CA ASP A 78 -4.76 9.24 0.95
C ASP A 78 -5.71 9.06 -0.24
N GLY A 79 -5.56 7.96 -0.97
CA GLY A 79 -6.39 7.67 -2.13
C GLY A 79 -5.85 8.25 -3.45
N THR A 80 -4.69 8.88 -3.44
CA THR A 80 -4.05 9.38 -4.65
C THR A 80 -3.62 8.22 -5.53
N GLU A 81 -3.99 8.24 -6.81
CA GLU A 81 -3.68 7.18 -7.77
C GLU A 81 -2.86 7.73 -8.93
N GLY A 82 -1.97 6.91 -9.44
CA GLY A 82 -1.18 7.26 -10.61
C GLY A 82 -0.17 6.17 -10.94
N TRP A 83 0.69 6.44 -11.91
CA TRP A 83 1.60 5.46 -12.47
C TRP A 83 3.04 5.70 -12.05
N VAL A 84 3.70 4.64 -11.60
CA VAL A 84 5.12 4.65 -11.27
C VAL A 84 5.82 3.53 -12.01
N HIS A 85 7.11 3.70 -12.27
CA HIS A 85 7.91 2.65 -12.89
C HIS A 85 8.16 1.52 -11.89
N GLN A 86 8.10 0.27 -12.35
CA GLN A 86 8.29 -0.90 -11.49
C GLN A 86 9.61 -0.88 -10.71
N SER A 87 10.65 -0.28 -11.27
CA SER A 87 11.97 -0.19 -10.62
C SER A 87 11.96 0.64 -9.35
N THR A 88 10.93 1.46 -9.14
CA THR A 88 10.80 2.30 -7.94
C THR A 88 10.08 1.58 -6.80
N LEU A 89 9.65 0.36 -7.02
CA LEU A 89 8.89 -0.44 -6.05
C LEU A 89 9.73 -1.63 -5.56
N ALA A 90 9.47 -2.03 -4.33
CA ALA A 90 10.11 -3.19 -3.72
C ALA A 90 9.04 -4.10 -3.12
N GLY A 91 9.32 -5.40 -3.09
CA GLY A 91 8.41 -6.37 -2.51
C GLY A 91 8.40 -6.39 -0.98
N ARG A 92 9.29 -5.62 -0.34
CA ARG A 92 9.32 -5.53 1.12
C ARG A 92 7.99 -5.02 1.63
N ARG A 93 7.42 -5.76 2.58
CA ARG A 93 6.13 -5.39 3.15
C ARG A 93 6.35 -4.44 4.31
N THR A 94 5.73 -3.27 4.21
CA THR A 94 5.80 -2.22 5.22
C THR A 94 4.39 -1.77 5.57
N PHE A 95 4.28 -1.00 6.65
CA PHE A 95 2.99 -0.45 7.06
C PHE A 95 3.14 1.02 7.43
N LEU A 96 2.01 1.71 7.39
CA LEU A 96 1.88 3.10 7.80
C LEU A 96 0.77 3.18 8.85
N VAL A 97 1.05 3.80 9.98
CA VAL A 97 0.04 4.00 11.04
C VAL A 97 -0.97 5.01 10.55
N ARG A 98 -2.25 4.66 10.62
CA ARG A 98 -3.33 5.51 10.12
C ARG A 98 -4.35 5.88 11.18
N GLY A 99 -4.99 7.02 10.94
CA GLY A 99 -6.12 7.50 11.70
C GLY A 99 -5.71 8.24 12.96
N GLN A 100 -5.03 7.58 13.87
CA GLN A 100 -4.64 8.13 15.15
C GLN A 100 -3.45 7.37 15.71
N GLU A 101 -2.93 7.82 16.84
CA GLU A 101 -1.88 7.10 17.54
C GLU A 101 -2.34 5.68 17.87
N ARG A 102 -1.47 4.70 17.65
CA ARG A 102 -1.76 3.29 17.89
C ARG A 102 -0.72 2.69 18.82
N SER A 103 -1.13 1.68 19.56
CA SER A 103 -0.24 0.97 20.50
C SER A 103 0.32 -0.28 19.84
N LEU A 104 1.61 -0.49 20.01
CA LEU A 104 2.30 -1.72 19.64
C LEU A 104 2.30 -2.62 20.87
N HIS A 105 1.71 -3.78 20.77
CA HIS A 105 1.54 -4.72 21.89
C HIS A 105 2.59 -5.82 21.86
N ARG A 106 2.89 -6.35 23.03
CA ARG A 106 3.88 -7.42 23.19
C ARG A 106 3.41 -8.74 22.56
N SER A 107 2.12 -8.98 22.59
CA SER A 107 1.51 -10.15 21.99
C SER A 107 0.15 -9.78 21.41
N GLU A 108 -0.47 -10.71 20.70
CA GLU A 108 -1.81 -10.50 20.16
C GLU A 108 -2.78 -10.25 21.30
N GLY A 109 -3.65 -9.26 21.14
CA GLY A 109 -4.70 -8.93 22.10
C GLY A 109 -4.53 -7.57 22.74
N GLU A 110 -5.65 -6.88 22.92
CA GLU A 110 -5.66 -5.53 23.48
C GLU A 110 -5.25 -5.50 24.95
N GLY A 111 -5.40 -6.60 25.66
CA GLY A 111 -4.98 -6.71 27.04
C GLY A 111 -3.49 -6.95 27.23
N SER A 112 -2.76 -7.16 26.18
CA SER A 112 -1.31 -7.35 26.23
C SER A 112 -0.59 -6.04 26.53
N SER A 113 0.59 -6.15 27.14
CA SER A 113 1.43 -5.00 27.47
C SER A 113 1.77 -4.17 26.23
N VAL A 114 1.79 -2.85 26.38
CA VAL A 114 2.20 -1.95 25.32
C VAL A 114 3.72 -1.84 25.31
N VAL A 115 4.32 -2.12 24.16
CA VAL A 115 5.78 -2.01 23.94
C VAL A 115 6.16 -0.61 23.51
N ALA A 116 5.33 0.00 22.67
CA ALA A 116 5.57 1.34 22.15
C ALA A 116 4.26 1.96 21.68
N ARG A 117 4.24 3.27 21.57
CA ARG A 117 3.13 4.00 20.95
C ARG A 117 3.61 4.62 19.67
N LEU A 118 2.82 4.44 18.62
CA LEU A 118 3.17 4.87 17.27
C LEU A 118 2.24 5.99 16.83
N THR A 119 2.82 7.12 16.49
CA THR A 119 2.05 8.26 15.98
C THR A 119 1.61 8.01 14.55
N VAL A 120 0.59 8.76 14.10
CA VAL A 120 0.11 8.70 12.71
C VAL A 120 1.28 9.01 11.77
N GLY A 121 1.40 8.22 10.71
CA GLY A 121 2.44 8.41 9.71
C GLY A 121 3.74 7.67 9.98
N VAL A 122 3.86 6.97 11.10
CA VAL A 122 5.02 6.12 11.35
C VAL A 122 5.00 4.96 10.37
N VAL A 123 6.14 4.70 9.74
CA VAL A 123 6.35 3.58 8.83
C VAL A 123 7.19 2.52 9.54
N GLY A 124 6.74 1.28 9.45
CA GLY A 124 7.47 0.15 9.99
C GLY A 124 7.40 -1.04 9.05
N ARG A 125 8.05 -2.14 9.44
CA ARG A 125 8.10 -3.36 8.63
C ARG A 125 7.10 -4.37 9.14
N ILE A 126 6.35 -4.96 8.22
CA ILE A 126 5.48 -6.11 8.53
C ILE A 126 6.35 -7.37 8.49
N ARG A 127 6.39 -8.11 9.59
CA ARG A 127 7.19 -9.33 9.70
C ARG A 127 6.34 -10.56 9.38
N HIS A 128 5.15 -10.62 9.92
CA HIS A 128 4.30 -11.80 9.77
C HIS A 128 2.85 -11.47 10.07
N CYS A 129 1.94 -11.89 9.19
CA CYS A 129 0.50 -11.79 9.42
C CYS A 129 -0.14 -13.11 9.00
N ARG A 130 -0.81 -13.76 9.94
CA ARG A 130 -1.57 -14.98 9.62
C ARG A 130 -2.94 -14.58 9.05
N ALA A 131 -3.38 -15.28 8.01
CA ALA A 131 -4.62 -14.93 7.32
C ALA A 131 -5.84 -14.85 8.25
N GLU A 132 -5.92 -15.71 9.24
CA GLU A 132 -7.04 -15.77 10.19
C GLU A 132 -6.89 -14.83 11.38
N SER A 133 -5.76 -14.14 11.52
CA SER A 133 -5.51 -13.25 12.64
C SER A 133 -5.85 -11.80 12.30
N HIS A 134 -6.42 -11.08 13.26
CA HIS A 134 -6.64 -9.64 13.13
C HIS A 134 -5.38 -8.83 13.46
N TRP A 135 -4.31 -9.50 13.84
CA TRP A 135 -3.05 -8.89 14.28
C TRP A 135 -1.91 -9.24 13.35
N CYS A 136 -0.96 -8.32 13.23
CA CYS A 136 0.29 -8.55 12.51
C CYS A 136 1.46 -8.35 13.43
N GLU A 137 2.47 -9.20 13.30
CA GLU A 137 3.76 -8.98 13.94
C GLU A 137 4.55 -8.00 13.09
N VAL A 138 4.98 -6.90 13.70
CA VAL A 138 5.64 -5.81 13.00
C VAL A 138 6.89 -5.38 13.76
N GLN A 139 7.71 -4.58 13.09
CA GLN A 139 8.92 -4.01 13.67
C GLN A 139 9.02 -2.54 13.30
N VAL A 140 9.25 -1.69 14.30
CA VAL A 140 9.51 -0.27 14.12
C VAL A 140 10.82 0.03 14.85
N ALA A 141 11.85 0.42 14.11
CA ALA A 141 13.20 0.60 14.65
C ALA A 141 13.62 -0.66 15.43
N ASP A 142 13.91 -0.54 16.72
CA ASP A 142 14.34 -1.66 17.57
C ASP A 142 13.17 -2.38 18.24
N HIS A 143 11.94 -1.91 18.04
CA HIS A 143 10.77 -2.43 18.73
C HIS A 143 10.04 -3.47 17.87
N ARG A 144 9.80 -4.65 18.41
CA ARG A 144 8.96 -5.67 17.82
C ARG A 144 7.69 -5.80 18.62
N GLY A 145 6.58 -6.04 17.93
CA GLY A 145 5.32 -6.25 18.60
C GLY A 145 4.20 -6.54 17.64
N TYR A 146 2.99 -6.45 18.13
CA TYR A 146 1.77 -6.76 17.39
C TYR A 146 0.88 -5.54 17.32
N ILE A 147 0.31 -5.33 16.13
CA ILE A 147 -0.64 -4.25 15.86
C ILE A 147 -1.80 -4.81 15.05
N LYS A 148 -2.99 -4.23 15.23
CA LYS A 148 -4.17 -4.66 14.47
C LYS A 148 -4.04 -4.28 13.01
N ARG A 149 -4.49 -5.17 12.11
CA ARG A 149 -4.53 -4.89 10.67
C ARG A 149 -5.32 -3.62 10.35
N SER A 150 -6.42 -3.38 11.07
CA SER A 150 -7.28 -2.23 10.85
C SER A 150 -6.63 -0.90 11.22
N ASP A 151 -5.57 -0.93 12.01
CA ASP A 151 -4.87 0.28 12.48
C ASP A 151 -3.77 0.73 11.53
N ILE A 152 -3.48 -0.05 10.50
CA ILE A 152 -2.37 0.20 9.58
C ILE A 152 -2.81 0.15 8.13
N TRP A 153 -2.05 0.84 7.30
CA TRP A 153 -2.13 0.76 5.84
C TRP A 153 -0.92 -0.05 5.36
N GLY A 154 -1.14 -1.04 4.53
CA GLY A 154 -0.05 -1.87 4.00
C GLY A 154 -0.35 -3.35 3.97
N VAL A 155 -1.50 -3.76 4.49
CA VAL A 155 -1.93 -5.15 4.51
C VAL A 155 -3.46 -5.20 4.35
N SER A 156 -3.95 -6.20 3.61
CA SER A 156 -5.39 -6.40 3.47
C SER A 156 -5.93 -7.19 4.67
N ALA A 157 -7.27 -7.17 4.82
CA ALA A 157 -7.94 -7.71 6.01
C ALA A 157 -7.68 -9.20 6.27
N THR A 158 -7.40 -9.97 5.21
CA THR A 158 -7.25 -11.43 5.31
C THR A 158 -5.96 -11.95 4.71
N GLU A 159 -5.07 -11.05 4.36
CA GLU A 159 -3.81 -11.40 3.71
C GLU A 159 -2.86 -12.12 4.66
N ASP A 160 -2.20 -13.16 4.14
CA ASP A 160 -1.13 -13.86 4.85
C ASP A 160 0.21 -13.24 4.40
N VAL A 161 1.01 -12.80 5.35
CA VAL A 161 2.35 -12.25 5.11
C VAL A 161 3.36 -13.07 5.92
N ASN A 162 4.35 -13.57 5.24
CA ASN A 162 5.42 -14.35 5.85
C ASN A 162 6.73 -13.59 5.89
#